data_71d9f926672e2ba64e69127a977aeaf9
#
_entry.id   71d9f926672e2ba64e69127a977aeaf9
#
_cell.length_a   1.000
_cell.length_b   1.000
_cell.length_c   1.000
_cell.angle_alpha   90.00
_cell.angle_beta   90.00
_cell.angle_gamma   90.00
#
_symmetry.space_group_name_H-M   'P 1'
#
loop_
_entity.id
_entity.type
_entity.pdbx_description
1 polymer ?
#
loop_
_entity_poly.entity_id
_entity_poly.type
_entity_poly.pdbx_seq_one_letter_code
_entity_poly.pdbx_strand_id
1 'polypeptide(L)'
;MATKLVECIPNFSCSKEKDETAYNALVEVAKSVPGCTLFDAQTDGNHNRCVFTLLGDPAAVEECAFQLTKKAAEVIDMNKHHGEHSRMGATDVIPFVPTMNMSVEECVEITKRLGQRIWDELKIPSFLYEDSATRPERRNLATCRKGEFEGMPEKLLYASGGLQRQPGHL
;
A
#
# COMPACT_ATOMS: atom_id res chain seq x y z
N MET A 1 6.03 11.52 -27.02
CA MET A 1 5.25 11.85 -25.81
C MET A 1 6.22 12.29 -24.74
N ALA A 2 5.85 13.22 -23.86
CA ALA A 2 6.71 13.61 -22.74
C ALA A 2 6.83 12.45 -21.74
N THR A 3 8.02 12.24 -21.21
CA THR A 3 8.27 11.21 -20.17
C THR A 3 7.44 11.54 -18.94
N LYS A 4 6.67 10.57 -18.46
CA LYS A 4 5.93 10.66 -17.19
C LYS A 4 6.67 9.91 -16.11
N LEU A 5 6.74 10.49 -14.90
CA LEU A 5 7.28 9.85 -13.72
C LEU A 5 6.30 10.01 -12.56
N VAL A 6 6.16 8.95 -11.79
CA VAL A 6 5.40 8.94 -10.55
C VAL A 6 6.27 8.43 -9.42
N GLU A 7 6.09 9.00 -8.24
CA GLU A 7 6.66 8.48 -7.00
C GLU A 7 5.60 7.65 -6.27
N CYS A 8 6.02 6.54 -5.65
CA CYS A 8 5.18 5.76 -4.75
C CYS A 8 5.96 5.49 -3.46
N ILE A 9 5.31 5.68 -2.32
CA ILE A 9 5.97 5.57 -1.00
C ILE A 9 5.26 4.50 -0.15
N PRO A 10 5.31 3.21 -0.55
CA PRO A 10 4.66 2.14 0.20
C PRO A 10 5.33 1.93 1.55
N ASN A 11 4.50 1.65 2.56
CA ASN A 11 4.94 1.36 3.91
C ASN A 11 4.51 -0.04 4.30
N PHE A 12 5.43 -0.80 4.93
CA PHE A 12 5.22 -2.19 5.31
C PHE A 12 5.42 -2.40 6.80
N SER A 13 4.66 -3.33 7.38
CA SER A 13 4.69 -3.67 8.79
C SER A 13 5.79 -4.68 9.10
N CYS A 14 7.03 -4.36 8.74
CA CYS A 14 8.23 -5.06 9.14
C CYS A 14 9.42 -4.10 9.18
N SER A 15 10.43 -4.42 9.97
CA SER A 15 11.69 -3.69 9.96
C SER A 15 12.87 -4.64 9.80
N LYS A 16 13.97 -4.13 9.27
CA LYS A 16 15.19 -4.92 9.12
C LYS A 16 15.70 -5.43 10.46
N GLU A 17 15.51 -4.65 11.53
CA GLU A 17 15.98 -4.95 12.88
C GLU A 17 15.20 -6.10 13.54
N LYS A 18 13.94 -6.31 13.14
CA LYS A 18 13.06 -7.34 13.72
C LYS A 18 12.84 -8.55 12.81
N ASP A 19 12.81 -8.32 11.50
CA ASP A 19 12.66 -9.38 10.50
C ASP A 19 13.45 -9.01 9.22
N GLU A 20 14.76 -9.25 9.27
CA GLU A 20 15.66 -8.99 8.15
C GLU A 20 15.29 -9.82 6.91
N THR A 21 14.76 -11.02 7.09
CA THR A 21 14.36 -11.90 5.99
C THR A 21 13.19 -11.31 5.21
N ALA A 22 12.14 -10.89 5.90
CA ALA A 22 10.98 -10.24 5.27
C ALA A 22 11.40 -8.91 4.61
N TYR A 23 12.18 -8.08 5.30
CA TYR A 23 12.69 -6.83 4.75
C TYR A 23 13.49 -7.04 3.46
N ASN A 24 14.46 -7.95 3.46
CA ASN A 24 15.28 -8.23 2.29
C ASN A 24 14.46 -8.79 1.13
N ALA A 25 13.46 -9.64 1.41
CA ALA A 25 12.55 -10.16 0.37
C ALA A 25 11.77 -9.02 -0.32
N LEU A 26 11.34 -8.00 0.42
CA LEU A 26 10.69 -6.81 -0.15
C LEU A 26 11.67 -5.97 -0.98
N VAL A 27 12.90 -5.76 -0.49
CA VAL A 27 13.94 -5.02 -1.23
C VAL A 27 14.25 -5.68 -2.57
N GLU A 28 14.37 -7.02 -2.61
CA GLU A 28 14.62 -7.76 -3.85
C GLU A 28 13.47 -7.60 -4.85
N VAL A 29 12.21 -7.67 -4.39
CA VAL A 29 11.05 -7.40 -5.25
C VAL A 29 11.08 -5.98 -5.80
N ALA A 30 11.35 -4.98 -4.95
CA ALA A 30 11.40 -3.57 -5.37
C ALA A 30 12.46 -3.32 -6.47
N LYS A 31 13.57 -4.05 -6.42
CA LYS A 31 14.66 -3.95 -7.41
C LYS A 31 14.41 -4.76 -8.68
N SER A 32 13.48 -5.69 -8.67
CA SER A 32 13.28 -6.64 -9.78
C SER A 32 12.41 -6.12 -10.91
N VAL A 33 11.64 -5.05 -10.71
CA VAL A 33 10.67 -4.55 -11.68
C VAL A 33 11.33 -3.54 -12.63
N PRO A 34 11.48 -3.86 -13.94
CA PRO A 34 12.06 -2.94 -14.90
C PRO A 34 11.22 -1.65 -15.03
N GLY A 35 11.90 -0.51 -15.09
CA GLY A 35 11.25 0.81 -15.20
C GLY A 35 10.80 1.40 -13.86
N CYS A 36 10.92 0.68 -12.76
CA CYS A 36 10.76 1.15 -11.39
C CYS A 36 12.12 1.14 -10.68
N THR A 37 12.47 2.23 -10.01
CA THR A 37 13.70 2.35 -9.23
C THR A 37 13.35 2.43 -7.75
N LEU A 38 13.93 1.55 -6.93
CA LEU A 38 13.95 1.72 -5.49
C LEU A 38 14.98 2.80 -5.16
N PHE A 39 14.49 4.01 -4.89
CA PHE A 39 15.31 5.18 -4.61
C PHE A 39 15.82 5.20 -3.17
N ASP A 40 14.96 4.81 -2.22
CA ASP A 40 15.29 4.75 -0.79
C ASP A 40 14.50 3.63 -0.10
N ALA A 41 15.07 3.09 1.00
CA ALA A 41 14.46 2.05 1.82
C ALA A 41 14.83 2.26 3.29
N GLN A 42 13.99 2.98 4.01
CA GLN A 42 14.17 3.28 5.43
C GLN A 42 13.53 2.21 6.29
N THR A 43 14.08 1.99 7.49
CA THR A 43 13.59 1.00 8.46
C THR A 43 13.68 1.54 9.88
N ASP A 44 12.74 1.16 10.74
CA ASP A 44 12.68 1.55 12.15
C ASP A 44 12.18 0.38 13.00
N GLY A 45 13.07 -0.14 13.86
CA GLY A 45 12.78 -1.29 14.72
C GLY A 45 11.79 -0.99 15.85
N ASN A 46 11.68 0.25 16.34
CA ASN A 46 10.72 0.61 17.39
C ASN A 46 9.31 0.63 16.82
N HIS A 47 9.15 1.25 15.66
CA HIS A 47 7.88 1.26 14.94
C HIS A 47 7.58 -0.09 14.26
N ASN A 48 8.59 -0.96 14.10
CA ASN A 48 8.53 -2.19 13.32
C ASN A 48 7.94 -1.95 11.94
N ARG A 49 8.56 -1.03 11.21
CA ARG A 49 8.07 -0.49 9.95
C ARG A 49 9.21 -0.21 8.99
N CYS A 50 8.98 -0.43 7.71
CA CYS A 50 9.85 0.10 6.67
C CYS A 50 9.04 0.95 5.67
N VAL A 51 9.73 1.91 5.08
CA VAL A 51 9.19 2.86 4.11
C VAL A 51 10.09 2.82 2.88
N PHE A 52 9.52 2.46 1.74
CA PHE A 52 10.24 2.48 0.48
C PHE A 52 9.85 3.71 -0.33
N THR A 53 10.80 4.26 -1.06
CA THR A 53 10.56 5.31 -2.06
C THR A 53 10.83 4.72 -3.43
N LEU A 54 9.78 4.58 -4.23
CA LEU A 54 9.81 4.09 -5.60
C LEU A 54 9.64 5.24 -6.56
N LEU A 55 10.39 5.26 -7.65
CA LEU A 55 10.29 6.28 -8.70
C LEU A 55 10.42 5.62 -10.07
N GLY A 56 9.58 5.98 -11.02
CA GLY A 56 9.69 5.44 -12.37
C GLY A 56 8.49 5.71 -13.26
N ASP A 57 8.42 4.94 -14.34
CA ASP A 57 7.26 4.92 -15.23
C ASP A 57 5.99 4.53 -14.46
N PRO A 58 4.85 5.22 -14.69
CA PRO A 58 3.62 4.96 -13.93
C PRO A 58 3.17 3.50 -13.93
N ALA A 59 3.27 2.80 -15.06
CA ALA A 59 2.87 1.39 -15.15
C ALA A 59 3.87 0.48 -14.41
N ALA A 60 5.16 0.78 -14.47
CA ALA A 60 6.18 0.01 -13.77
C ALA A 60 6.10 0.20 -12.25
N VAL A 61 5.82 1.42 -11.78
CA VAL A 61 5.65 1.70 -10.35
C VAL A 61 4.36 1.06 -9.82
N GLU A 62 3.26 1.09 -10.58
CA GLU A 62 2.01 0.38 -10.25
C GLU A 62 2.25 -1.13 -10.12
N GLU A 63 2.97 -1.73 -11.08
CA GLU A 63 3.34 -3.16 -11.02
C GLU A 63 4.22 -3.47 -9.81
N CYS A 64 5.23 -2.65 -9.55
CA CYS A 64 6.12 -2.82 -8.39
C CYS A 64 5.34 -2.76 -7.07
N ALA A 65 4.43 -1.79 -6.92
CA ALA A 65 3.57 -1.68 -5.74
C ALA A 65 2.67 -2.92 -5.55
N PHE A 66 2.15 -3.49 -6.65
CA PHE A 66 1.38 -4.73 -6.61
C PHE A 66 2.23 -5.92 -6.14
N GLN A 67 3.41 -6.12 -6.75
CA GLN A 67 4.30 -7.23 -6.40
C GLN A 67 4.81 -7.12 -4.95
N LEU A 68 5.08 -5.92 -4.49
CA LEU A 68 5.44 -5.65 -3.09
C LEU A 68 4.29 -6.00 -2.14
N THR A 69 3.06 -5.62 -2.47
CA THR A 69 1.87 -5.95 -1.67
C THR A 69 1.68 -7.46 -1.58
N LYS A 70 1.82 -8.16 -2.71
CA LYS A 70 1.77 -9.63 -2.75
C LYS A 70 2.84 -10.24 -1.86
N LYS A 71 4.09 -9.79 -2.01
CA LYS A 71 5.21 -10.29 -1.21
C LYS A 71 5.04 -9.99 0.27
N ALA A 72 4.60 -8.80 0.64
CA ALA A 72 4.35 -8.45 2.04
C ALA A 72 3.30 -9.39 2.68
N ALA A 73 2.22 -9.70 1.97
CA ALA A 73 1.21 -10.64 2.44
C ALA A 73 1.73 -12.07 2.62
N GLU A 74 2.76 -12.47 1.87
CA GLU A 74 3.40 -13.79 1.98
C GLU A 74 4.37 -13.89 3.16
N VAL A 75 5.11 -12.81 3.46
CA VAL A 75 6.25 -12.87 4.39
C VAL A 75 6.01 -12.19 5.73
N ILE A 76 5.00 -11.32 5.86
CA ILE A 76 4.70 -10.60 7.11
C ILE A 76 3.50 -11.22 7.80
N ASP A 77 3.71 -11.78 8.99
CA ASP A 77 2.62 -12.32 9.84
C ASP A 77 2.12 -11.23 10.80
N MET A 78 0.99 -10.61 10.45
CA MET A 78 0.39 -9.54 11.25
C MET A 78 -0.07 -10.00 12.65
N ASN A 79 -0.29 -11.30 12.86
CA ASN A 79 -0.65 -11.83 14.20
C ASN A 79 0.54 -11.81 15.17
N LYS A 80 1.76 -11.74 14.65
CA LYS A 80 3.00 -11.65 15.44
C LYS A 80 3.60 -10.24 15.46
N HIS A 81 3.00 -9.31 14.70
CA HIS A 81 3.53 -7.97 14.55
C HIS A 81 3.29 -7.12 15.80
N HIS A 82 4.37 -6.57 16.36
CA HIS A 82 4.35 -5.58 17.44
C HIS A 82 5.25 -4.40 17.08
N GLY A 83 4.74 -3.19 17.21
CA GLY A 83 5.44 -1.93 16.96
C GLY A 83 4.61 -0.74 17.45
N GLU A 84 5.25 0.41 17.67
CA GLU A 84 4.59 1.61 18.20
C GLU A 84 3.75 2.35 17.14
N HIS A 85 3.96 2.05 15.85
CA HIS A 85 3.23 2.70 14.76
C HIS A 85 1.90 2.00 14.50
N SER A 86 0.83 2.80 14.34
CA SER A 86 -0.48 2.29 13.91
C SER A 86 -0.41 1.71 12.49
N ARG A 87 -1.05 0.57 12.27
CA ARG A 87 -1.03 -0.14 10.98
C ARG A 87 -2.32 -0.91 10.74
N MET A 88 -2.66 -1.08 9.47
CA MET A 88 -3.86 -1.80 9.05
C MET A 88 -3.58 -3.19 8.47
N GLY A 89 -2.39 -3.43 7.98
CA GLY A 89 -2.02 -4.70 7.36
C GLY A 89 -0.52 -4.81 7.09
N ALA A 90 -0.10 -5.90 6.47
CA ALA A 90 1.30 -6.14 6.08
C ALA A 90 1.82 -5.02 5.17
N THR A 91 1.02 -4.58 4.20
CA THR A 91 1.16 -3.30 3.50
C THR A 91 0.17 -2.34 4.14
N ASP A 92 0.68 -1.30 4.80
CA ASP A 92 -0.15 -0.35 5.53
C ASP A 92 -0.70 0.76 4.63
N VAL A 93 0.15 1.41 3.84
CA VAL A 93 -0.25 2.44 2.87
C VAL A 93 0.57 2.35 1.58
N ILE A 94 -0.03 2.80 0.47
CA ILE A 94 0.60 2.85 -0.86
C ILE A 94 0.25 4.21 -1.49
N PRO A 95 0.83 5.33 -1.03
CA PRO A 95 0.58 6.63 -1.61
C PRO A 95 1.31 6.80 -2.94
N PHE A 96 0.62 7.34 -3.95
CA PHE A 96 1.18 7.79 -5.22
C PHE A 96 1.25 9.31 -5.23
N VAL A 97 2.39 9.84 -5.63
CA VAL A 97 2.67 11.28 -5.68
C VAL A 97 3.04 11.67 -7.11
N PRO A 98 2.33 12.62 -7.73
CA PRO A 98 2.66 13.07 -9.07
C PRO A 98 4.01 13.80 -9.05
N THR A 99 4.91 13.44 -9.97
CA THR A 99 6.21 14.09 -10.10
C THR A 99 6.34 14.78 -11.45
N MET A 100 6.80 14.08 -12.47
CA MET A 100 7.05 14.70 -13.78
C MET A 100 5.92 14.41 -14.76
N ASN A 101 5.30 15.46 -15.31
CA ASN A 101 4.22 15.35 -16.31
C ASN A 101 3.04 14.46 -15.89
N MET A 102 2.79 14.38 -14.59
CA MET A 102 1.68 13.65 -13.98
C MET A 102 0.76 14.60 -13.23
N SER A 103 -0.53 14.30 -13.20
CA SER A 103 -1.50 15.00 -12.36
C SER A 103 -1.94 14.16 -11.17
N VAL A 104 -2.62 14.79 -10.19
CA VAL A 104 -3.22 14.09 -9.04
C VAL A 104 -4.30 13.13 -9.54
N GLU A 105 -5.10 13.52 -10.53
CA GLU A 105 -6.17 12.69 -11.10
C GLU A 105 -5.60 11.40 -11.73
N GLU A 106 -4.46 11.49 -12.40
CA GLU A 106 -3.78 10.31 -12.94
C GLU A 106 -3.29 9.37 -11.83
N CYS A 107 -2.79 9.91 -10.71
CA CYS A 107 -2.44 9.11 -9.54
C CYS A 107 -3.67 8.45 -8.90
N VAL A 108 -4.80 9.15 -8.84
CA VAL A 108 -6.08 8.60 -8.37
C VAL A 108 -6.50 7.40 -9.24
N GLU A 109 -6.39 7.50 -10.56
CA GLU A 109 -6.73 6.38 -11.46
C GLU A 109 -5.79 5.18 -11.28
N ILE A 110 -4.48 5.41 -11.07
CA ILE A 110 -3.53 4.34 -10.71
C ILE A 110 -3.98 3.66 -9.41
N THR A 111 -4.28 4.45 -8.39
CA THR A 111 -4.70 3.94 -7.07
C THR A 111 -5.96 3.08 -7.15
N LYS A 112 -6.95 3.48 -7.95
CA LYS A 112 -8.19 2.70 -8.17
C LYS A 112 -7.92 1.37 -8.86
N ARG A 113 -7.12 1.38 -9.94
CA ARG A 113 -6.76 0.14 -10.67
C ARG A 113 -5.99 -0.81 -9.79
N LEU A 114 -4.98 -0.29 -9.06
CA LEU A 114 -4.18 -1.09 -8.15
C LEU A 114 -5.04 -1.70 -7.03
N GLY A 115 -5.91 -0.92 -6.39
CA GLY A 115 -6.82 -1.40 -5.35
C GLY A 115 -7.75 -2.50 -5.86
N GLN A 116 -8.32 -2.34 -7.07
CA GLN A 116 -9.15 -3.36 -7.71
C GLN A 116 -8.34 -4.65 -7.98
N ARG A 117 -7.13 -4.52 -8.53
CA ARG A 117 -6.26 -5.67 -8.80
C ARG A 117 -5.86 -6.42 -7.54
N ILE A 118 -5.50 -5.70 -6.47
CA ILE A 118 -5.19 -6.29 -5.16
C ILE A 118 -6.37 -7.12 -4.65
N TRP A 119 -7.60 -6.60 -4.79
CA TRP A 119 -8.78 -7.38 -4.42
C TRP A 119 -8.99 -8.60 -5.32
N ASP A 120 -8.90 -8.43 -6.64
CA ASP A 120 -9.20 -9.48 -7.60
C ASP A 120 -8.22 -10.65 -7.51
N GLU A 121 -6.92 -10.35 -7.36
CA GLU A 121 -5.87 -11.37 -7.37
C GLU A 121 -5.48 -11.86 -5.98
N LEU A 122 -5.44 -10.97 -4.97
CA LEU A 122 -4.94 -11.30 -3.63
C LEU A 122 -6.05 -11.45 -2.59
N LYS A 123 -7.27 -10.97 -2.88
CA LYS A 123 -8.41 -10.91 -1.93
C LYS A 123 -8.12 -10.06 -0.69
N ILE A 124 -7.23 -9.10 -0.81
CA ILE A 124 -6.90 -8.15 0.25
C ILE A 124 -7.77 -6.90 0.09
N PRO A 125 -8.59 -6.55 1.10
CA PRO A 125 -9.39 -5.33 1.06
C PRO A 125 -8.49 -4.10 1.15
N SER A 126 -8.80 -3.07 0.35
CA SER A 126 -8.08 -1.80 0.31
C SER A 126 -9.02 -0.64 0.60
N PHE A 127 -8.52 0.39 1.27
CA PHE A 127 -9.27 1.62 1.55
C PHE A 127 -8.65 2.78 0.77
N LEU A 128 -9.41 3.33 -0.17
CA LEU A 128 -9.02 4.54 -0.88
C LEU A 128 -9.16 5.74 0.06
N TYR A 129 -8.13 6.59 0.15
CA TYR A 129 -8.07 7.73 1.07
C TYR A 129 -7.55 8.99 0.37
N GLU A 130 -7.54 10.13 1.05
CA GLU A 130 -7.20 11.45 0.53
C GLU A 130 -7.98 11.76 -0.75
N ASP A 131 -7.31 12.13 -1.84
CA ASP A 131 -7.94 12.49 -3.12
C ASP A 131 -8.58 11.30 -3.84
N SER A 132 -8.16 10.08 -3.52
CA SER A 132 -8.79 8.85 -4.05
C SER A 132 -10.01 8.39 -3.25
N ALA A 133 -10.31 9.03 -2.11
CA ALA A 133 -11.39 8.61 -1.22
C ALA A 133 -12.75 8.56 -1.92
N THR A 134 -13.45 7.43 -1.80
CA THR A 134 -14.82 7.24 -2.29
C THR A 134 -15.89 7.67 -1.30
N ARG A 135 -15.49 7.99 -0.05
CA ARG A 135 -16.37 8.45 1.03
C ARG A 135 -15.69 9.59 1.79
N PRO A 136 -16.44 10.63 2.22
CA PRO A 136 -15.86 11.79 2.91
C PRO A 136 -15.02 11.45 4.15
N GLU A 137 -15.46 10.48 4.95
CA GLU A 137 -14.78 10.05 6.17
C GLU A 137 -13.42 9.37 5.90
N ARG A 138 -13.20 8.89 4.67
CA ARG A 138 -11.93 8.26 4.26
C ARG A 138 -10.88 9.25 3.76
N ARG A 139 -11.23 10.52 3.60
CA ARG A 139 -10.22 11.53 3.24
C ARG A 139 -9.12 11.67 4.29
N ASN A 140 -9.43 11.36 5.54
CA ASN A 140 -8.43 11.37 6.63
C ASN A 140 -7.92 9.96 6.89
N LEU A 141 -6.62 9.73 6.64
CA LEU A 141 -5.96 8.45 6.85
C LEU A 141 -6.07 7.95 8.30
N ALA A 142 -6.01 8.85 9.31
CA ALA A 142 -6.15 8.47 10.71
C ALA A 142 -7.54 7.87 10.98
N THR A 143 -8.59 8.36 10.31
CA THR A 143 -9.93 7.78 10.37
C THR A 143 -9.96 6.38 9.74
N CYS A 144 -9.28 6.20 8.61
CA CYS A 144 -9.14 4.87 7.99
C CYS A 144 -8.42 3.88 8.91
N ARG A 145 -7.38 4.31 9.62
CA ARG A 145 -6.58 3.48 10.53
C ARG A 145 -7.23 3.18 11.87
N LYS A 146 -8.30 3.89 12.25
CA LYS A 146 -8.96 3.71 13.56
C LYS A 146 -9.32 2.23 13.80
N GLY A 147 -8.84 1.67 14.92
CA GLY A 147 -8.99 0.26 15.29
C GLY A 147 -7.91 -0.65 14.73
N GLU A 148 -7.03 -0.14 13.86
CA GLU A 148 -5.85 -0.80 13.31
C GLU A 148 -6.17 -2.19 12.69
N PHE A 149 -5.17 -3.07 12.63
CA PHE A 149 -5.34 -4.43 12.12
C PHE A 149 -6.34 -5.24 12.94
N GLU A 150 -6.32 -5.08 14.25
CA GLU A 150 -7.20 -5.79 15.19
C GLU A 150 -8.68 -5.45 14.99
N GLY A 151 -8.98 -4.23 14.57
CA GLY A 151 -10.34 -3.77 14.26
C GLY A 151 -10.81 -4.10 12.83
N MET A 152 -9.95 -4.68 11.98
CA MET A 152 -10.30 -4.95 10.58
C MET A 152 -11.46 -5.93 10.40
N PRO A 153 -11.58 -7.04 11.15
CA PRO A 153 -12.71 -7.94 11.01
C PRO A 153 -14.05 -7.24 11.22
N GLU A 154 -14.17 -6.38 12.23
CA GLU A 154 -15.37 -5.62 12.50
C GLU A 154 -15.65 -4.61 11.41
N LYS A 155 -14.64 -3.85 10.95
CA LYS A 155 -14.78 -2.90 9.84
C LYS A 155 -15.26 -3.55 8.55
N LEU A 156 -14.74 -4.71 8.24
CA LEU A 156 -15.13 -5.46 7.04
C LEU A 156 -16.55 -5.98 7.14
N LEU A 157 -17.01 -6.40 8.32
CA LEU A 157 -18.40 -6.78 8.57
C LEU A 157 -19.36 -5.60 8.37
N TYR A 158 -19.04 -4.42 8.90
CA TYR A 158 -19.86 -3.21 8.69
C TYR A 158 -19.79 -2.70 7.24
N ALA A 159 -18.66 -2.83 6.57
CA ALA A 159 -18.55 -2.51 5.14
C ALA A 159 -19.34 -3.50 4.26
N SER A 160 -19.49 -4.74 4.70
CA SER A 160 -20.26 -5.79 4.04
C SER A 160 -21.73 -5.85 4.49
N GLY A 161 -22.13 -5.10 5.51
CA GLY A 161 -23.51 -4.99 6.01
C GLY A 161 -24.52 -4.40 5.04
N GLY A 162 -24.09 -4.08 3.85
CA GLY A 162 -24.89 -3.92 2.66
C GLY A 162 -24.25 -4.75 1.56
N LEU A 163 -24.41 -6.06 1.64
CA LEU A 163 -23.94 -7.00 0.63
C LEU A 163 -24.42 -6.64 -0.76
N GLN A 164 -23.73 -5.72 -1.40
CA GLN A 164 -23.58 -5.72 -2.84
C GLN A 164 -22.13 -5.35 -3.12
N ARG A 165 -21.38 -6.37 -3.55
CA ARG A 165 -20.09 -6.22 -4.22
C ARG A 165 -20.28 -5.34 -5.44
N GLN A 166 -20.20 -4.01 -5.25
CA GLN A 166 -20.08 -3.11 -6.37
C GLN A 166 -18.59 -2.86 -6.61
N PRO A 167 -18.08 -3.02 -7.82
CA PRO A 167 -16.75 -2.60 -8.19
C PRO A 167 -16.61 -1.12 -7.82
N GLY A 168 -15.62 -0.78 -6.98
CA GLY A 168 -15.39 0.61 -6.54
C GLY A 168 -15.77 0.92 -5.09
N HIS A 169 -16.19 -0.03 -4.26
CA HIS A 169 -16.57 0.18 -2.87
C HIS A 169 -15.56 -0.34 -1.83
N LEU A 170 -14.29 -0.43 -2.20
CA LEU A 170 -13.19 -0.67 -1.25
C LEU A 170 -12.43 0.61 -0.99
#